data_e92938b49ccb3dfe7da1072688fac15b
#
_entry.id   e92938b49ccb3dfe7da1072688fac15b
#
_cell.length_a   1.000
_cell.length_b   1.000
_cell.length_c   1.000
_cell.angle_alpha   90.00
_cell.angle_beta   90.00
_cell.angle_gamma   90.00
#
_symmetry.space_group_name_H-M   'P 1'
#
loop_
_entity.id
_entity.type
_entity.pdbx_description
1 polymer ?
#
loop_
_entity_poly.entity_id
_entity_poly.type
_entity_poly.pdbx_seq_one_letter_code
_entity_poly.pdbx_strand_id
1 'polypeptide(L)'
;MNKQTIITILFALAAMAGQAQTKVKGHVVNERGETVEYVSIGIEEDSVGVISDAQGHFTLTIPAGRKDELTFTHVSYQTVTIPYTTYADGHELTITLKDKVVELAEIVVGKKNKPHTLSGKSWVRTGTVGFVGSHKGDVEWGPIFENKKDYLLTDIMFSIATCKYEECLLSFNCYEVKDKKFVNILNKPIYKRVTPTDNGKELYVSPEETVVLKGKKKYCVTVCLVDMKGDGALYFPANIKSSYARNKVKGKMKKLPGCPMIIVKGYEVE
;
A
#
# COMPACT_ATOMS: atom_id res chain seq x y z
N MET A 1 -5.41 -53.32 24.55
CA MET A 1 -5.34 -52.33 23.46
C MET A 1 -4.28 -52.82 22.49
N ASN A 2 -4.63 -53.01 21.22
CA ASN A 2 -3.75 -53.65 20.22
C ASN A 2 -2.59 -52.70 19.87
N LYS A 3 -1.36 -53.19 19.66
CA LYS A 3 -0.19 -52.38 19.27
C LYS A 3 -0.48 -51.46 18.06
N GLN A 4 -1.27 -51.95 17.11
CA GLN A 4 -1.74 -51.15 15.96
C GLN A 4 -2.61 -49.95 16.36
N THR A 5 -3.49 -50.11 17.35
CA THR A 5 -4.36 -49.02 17.83
C THR A 5 -3.52 -47.93 18.54
N ILE A 6 -2.46 -48.31 19.25
CA ILE A 6 -1.55 -47.34 19.92
C ILE A 6 -0.76 -46.55 18.84
N ILE A 7 -0.26 -47.22 17.80
CA ILE A 7 0.47 -46.60 16.70
C ILE A 7 -0.43 -45.62 15.91
N THR A 8 -1.69 -46.01 15.65
CA THR A 8 -2.66 -45.15 14.96
C THR A 8 -3.01 -43.92 15.80
N ILE A 9 -3.16 -44.05 17.12
CA ILE A 9 -3.40 -42.94 18.02
C ILE A 9 -2.19 -42.01 18.12
N LEU A 10 -0.96 -42.55 18.18
CA LEU A 10 0.26 -41.75 18.14
C LEU A 10 0.43 -41.00 16.80
N PHE A 11 0.10 -41.64 15.69
CA PHE A 11 0.11 -40.98 14.37
C PHE A 11 -0.98 -39.89 14.24
N ALA A 12 -2.16 -40.11 14.80
CA ALA A 12 -3.24 -39.11 14.85
C ALA A 12 -2.91 -37.93 15.74
N LEU A 13 -2.23 -38.17 16.89
CA LEU A 13 -1.74 -37.11 17.76
C LEU A 13 -0.56 -36.34 17.16
N ALA A 14 0.33 -36.97 16.41
CA ALA A 14 1.40 -36.32 15.67
C ALA A 14 0.87 -35.50 14.49
N ALA A 15 -0.22 -35.91 13.82
CA ALA A 15 -0.90 -35.15 12.77
C ALA A 15 -1.68 -33.94 13.32
N MET A 16 -2.03 -33.94 14.62
CA MET A 16 -2.65 -32.80 15.32
C MET A 16 -1.63 -31.80 15.88
N ALA A 17 -0.32 -32.05 15.77
CA ALA A 17 0.69 -30.99 15.87
C ALA A 17 0.54 -30.06 14.65
N GLY A 18 -0.69 -29.59 14.47
CA GLY A 18 -1.09 -28.66 13.44
C GLY A 18 -0.15 -27.47 13.48
N GLN A 19 0.32 -27.09 12.34
CA GLN A 19 1.21 -25.96 12.15
C GLN A 19 0.59 -24.71 12.79
N ALA A 20 0.93 -24.44 14.04
CA ALA A 20 0.39 -23.34 14.79
C ALA A 20 0.87 -22.03 14.14
N GLN A 21 -0.04 -21.35 13.43
CA GLN A 21 0.21 -20.02 12.91
C GLN A 21 0.48 -19.06 14.07
N THR A 22 1.51 -18.25 13.96
CA THR A 22 1.80 -17.21 14.94
C THR A 22 0.92 -15.99 14.65
N LYS A 23 0.06 -15.60 15.58
CA LYS A 23 -0.68 -14.35 15.53
C LYS A 23 0.07 -13.27 16.29
N VAL A 24 0.53 -12.24 15.58
CA VAL A 24 1.16 -11.06 16.17
C VAL A 24 0.12 -9.95 16.22
N LYS A 25 -0.12 -9.44 17.42
CA LYS A 25 -1.05 -8.33 17.66
C LYS A 25 -0.30 -7.15 18.23
N GLY A 26 -0.81 -5.97 18.01
CA GLY A 26 -0.22 -4.78 18.60
C GLY A 26 -0.88 -3.48 18.17
N HIS A 27 -0.30 -2.41 18.65
CA HIS A 27 -0.72 -1.06 18.45
C HIS A 27 0.49 -0.20 18.04
N VAL A 28 0.32 0.69 17.06
CA VAL A 28 1.38 1.57 16.56
C VAL A 28 1.13 2.99 17.03
N VAL A 29 2.17 3.60 17.62
CA VAL A 29 2.15 4.98 18.13
C VAL A 29 3.37 5.76 17.61
N ASN A 30 3.33 7.09 17.71
CA ASN A 30 4.50 7.94 17.50
C ASN A 30 5.25 8.19 18.84
N GLU A 31 6.34 8.98 18.80
CA GLU A 31 7.14 9.33 19.99
C GLU A 31 6.37 10.14 21.03
N ARG A 32 5.23 10.74 20.68
CA ARG A 32 4.33 11.47 21.58
C ARG A 32 3.26 10.57 22.19
N GLY A 33 3.23 9.26 21.85
CA GLY A 33 2.22 8.31 22.26
C GLY A 33 0.88 8.45 21.50
N GLU A 34 0.85 9.24 20.43
CA GLU A 34 -0.33 9.38 19.58
C GLU A 34 -0.41 8.20 18.59
N THR A 35 -1.62 7.72 18.34
CA THR A 35 -1.90 6.63 17.41
C THR A 35 -1.41 6.96 15.99
N VAL A 36 -0.78 5.98 15.33
CA VAL A 36 -0.43 6.05 13.91
C VAL A 36 -1.32 5.10 13.11
N GLU A 37 -2.21 5.68 12.30
CA GLU A 37 -3.15 4.96 11.47
C GLU A 37 -2.49 4.36 10.22
N TYR A 38 -3.07 3.28 9.70
CA TYR A 38 -2.77 2.69 8.39
C TYR A 38 -1.28 2.38 8.12
N VAL A 39 -0.57 1.94 9.14
CA VAL A 39 0.82 1.48 9.04
C VAL A 39 0.89 0.16 8.28
N SER A 40 1.78 0.05 7.31
CA SER A 40 2.05 -1.18 6.57
C SER A 40 2.99 -2.07 7.37
N ILE A 41 2.57 -3.29 7.70
CA ILE A 41 3.26 -4.23 8.61
C ILE A 41 3.43 -5.56 7.91
N GLY A 42 4.60 -6.17 7.98
CA GLY A 42 4.81 -7.51 7.42
C GLY A 42 6.26 -7.84 7.15
N ILE A 43 6.47 -8.92 6.41
CA ILE A 43 7.78 -9.41 5.99
C ILE A 43 8.11 -8.77 4.63
N GLU A 44 9.27 -8.12 4.53
CA GLU A 44 9.67 -7.38 3.34
C GLU A 44 9.81 -8.30 2.11
N GLU A 45 9.31 -7.82 0.96
CA GLU A 45 9.24 -8.56 -0.31
C GLU A 45 8.45 -9.88 -0.27
N ASP A 46 7.65 -10.11 0.80
CA ASP A 46 6.81 -11.30 0.98
C ASP A 46 5.31 -10.95 0.90
N SER A 47 4.48 -11.98 0.76
CA SER A 47 3.01 -11.86 0.78
C SER A 47 2.41 -11.87 2.20
N VAL A 48 3.23 -11.93 3.24
CA VAL A 48 2.82 -11.84 4.64
C VAL A 48 2.82 -10.38 5.07
N GLY A 49 1.64 -9.78 5.17
CA GLY A 49 1.50 -8.38 5.56
C GLY A 49 0.05 -7.99 5.84
N VAL A 50 -0.10 -6.89 6.56
CA VAL A 50 -1.37 -6.27 6.96
C VAL A 50 -1.19 -4.77 7.05
N ILE A 51 -2.30 -4.02 7.00
CA ILE A 51 -2.35 -2.59 7.35
C ILE A 51 -3.03 -2.46 8.71
N SER A 52 -2.48 -1.64 9.63
CA SER A 52 -3.17 -1.28 10.87
C SER A 52 -4.48 -0.51 10.59
N ASP A 53 -5.39 -0.52 11.53
CA ASP A 53 -6.63 0.26 11.43
C ASP A 53 -6.42 1.76 11.73
N ALA A 54 -7.51 2.53 11.74
CA ALA A 54 -7.49 3.97 12.08
C ALA A 54 -7.07 4.27 13.52
N GLN A 55 -7.11 3.26 14.41
CA GLN A 55 -6.65 3.33 15.79
C GLN A 55 -5.24 2.74 15.96
N GLY A 56 -4.54 2.42 14.87
CA GLY A 56 -3.20 1.87 14.87
C GLY A 56 -3.12 0.39 15.28
N HIS A 57 -4.25 -0.28 15.55
CA HIS A 57 -4.23 -1.70 15.91
C HIS A 57 -4.01 -2.59 14.70
N PHE A 58 -3.30 -3.68 14.91
CA PHE A 58 -3.07 -4.68 13.87
C PHE A 58 -3.13 -6.10 14.41
N THR A 59 -3.46 -7.04 13.53
CA THR A 59 -3.31 -8.47 13.76
C THR A 59 -2.72 -9.08 12.49
N LEU A 60 -1.47 -9.56 12.59
CA LEU A 60 -0.77 -10.23 11.50
C LEU A 60 -0.71 -11.73 11.79
N THR A 61 -1.06 -12.55 10.81
CA THR A 61 -0.92 -14.00 10.87
C THR A 61 0.32 -14.41 10.08
N ILE A 62 1.29 -15.03 10.76
CA ILE A 62 2.53 -15.53 10.17
C ILE A 62 2.42 -17.04 10.05
N PRO A 63 2.75 -17.63 8.88
CA PRO A 63 2.78 -19.09 8.71
C PRO A 63 3.70 -19.77 9.72
N ALA A 64 3.34 -20.97 10.13
CA ALA A 64 4.10 -21.75 11.12
C ALA A 64 5.58 -21.96 10.73
N GLY A 65 6.43 -21.99 11.73
CA GLY A 65 7.87 -22.25 11.56
C GLY A 65 8.69 -21.08 11.03
N ARG A 66 8.06 -19.93 10.72
CA ARG A 66 8.76 -18.72 10.27
C ARG A 66 9.28 -17.93 11.46
N LYS A 67 10.50 -17.40 11.30
CA LYS A 67 11.21 -16.57 12.29
C LYS A 67 11.77 -15.31 11.65
N ASP A 68 10.97 -14.68 10.79
CA ASP A 68 11.39 -13.52 10.02
C ASP A 68 11.33 -12.24 10.86
N GLU A 69 12.04 -11.23 10.42
CA GLU A 69 11.88 -9.88 10.93
C GLU A 69 10.57 -9.26 10.42
N LEU A 70 9.93 -8.45 11.26
CA LEU A 70 8.76 -7.66 10.87
C LEU A 70 9.14 -6.21 10.64
N THR A 71 8.73 -5.68 9.50
CA THR A 71 8.97 -4.29 9.09
C THR A 71 7.67 -3.50 9.17
N PHE A 72 7.75 -2.33 9.79
CA PHE A 72 6.68 -1.34 9.95
C PHE A 72 7.04 -0.11 9.14
N THR A 73 6.19 0.26 8.19
CA THR A 73 6.43 1.42 7.33
C THR A 73 5.21 2.32 7.23
N HIS A 74 5.46 3.61 7.30
CA HIS A 74 4.49 4.65 7.01
C HIS A 74 5.20 5.82 6.32
N VAL A 75 4.52 6.56 5.45
CA VAL A 75 5.16 7.60 4.62
C VAL A 75 5.75 8.75 5.46
N SER A 76 5.14 9.06 6.60
CA SER A 76 5.56 10.16 7.50
C SER A 76 6.58 9.75 8.55
N TYR A 77 6.89 8.46 8.68
CA TYR A 77 7.73 7.94 9.77
C TYR A 77 8.91 7.16 9.25
N GLN A 78 9.95 7.04 10.08
CA GLN A 78 11.08 6.17 9.81
C GLN A 78 10.62 4.71 9.88
N THR A 79 11.18 3.88 9.01
CA THR A 79 10.93 2.43 9.01
C THR A 79 11.48 1.81 10.29
N VAL A 80 10.68 0.99 10.95
CA VAL A 80 11.08 0.18 12.11
C VAL A 80 11.06 -1.28 11.72
N THR A 81 12.12 -2.02 12.09
CA THR A 81 12.21 -3.47 11.91
C THR A 81 12.46 -4.11 13.27
N ILE A 82 11.69 -5.15 13.60
CA ILE A 82 11.83 -5.91 14.83
C ILE A 82 12.19 -7.37 14.54
N PRO A 83 13.11 -8.00 15.30
CA PRO A 83 13.44 -9.41 15.13
C PRO A 83 12.34 -10.32 15.66
N TYR A 84 12.37 -11.58 15.23
CA TYR A 84 11.43 -12.62 15.68
C TYR A 84 11.33 -12.72 17.21
N THR A 85 12.45 -12.57 17.92
CA THR A 85 12.52 -12.67 19.39
C THR A 85 11.61 -11.65 20.09
N THR A 86 11.27 -10.54 19.45
CA THR A 86 10.39 -9.50 20.01
C THR A 86 8.92 -9.91 20.02
N TYR A 87 8.49 -10.85 19.19
CA TYR A 87 7.08 -11.24 19.07
C TYR A 87 6.84 -12.75 19.23
N ALA A 88 7.91 -13.50 19.56
CA ALA A 88 7.87 -14.97 19.62
C ALA A 88 6.99 -15.52 20.74
N ASP A 89 6.85 -14.81 21.84
CA ASP A 89 6.06 -15.20 23.01
C ASP A 89 4.56 -14.86 22.89
N GLY A 90 4.17 -14.14 21.83
CA GLY A 90 2.78 -13.82 21.53
C GLY A 90 2.17 -12.71 22.38
N HIS A 91 2.98 -11.95 23.14
CA HIS A 91 2.48 -10.76 23.84
C HIS A 91 2.03 -9.67 22.85
N GLU A 92 1.17 -8.77 23.30
CA GLU A 92 0.73 -7.64 22.49
C GLU A 92 1.83 -6.57 22.41
N LEU A 93 2.13 -6.13 21.18
CA LEU A 93 3.22 -5.20 20.91
C LEU A 93 2.74 -3.74 20.94
N THR A 94 3.57 -2.86 21.48
CA THR A 94 3.48 -1.42 21.22
C THR A 94 4.69 -1.00 20.38
N ILE A 95 4.43 -0.54 19.15
CA ILE A 95 5.48 -0.15 18.20
C ILE A 95 5.51 1.38 18.12
N THR A 96 6.64 1.98 18.48
CA THR A 96 6.84 3.42 18.40
C THR A 96 7.56 3.79 17.11
N LEU A 97 6.93 4.62 16.28
CA LEU A 97 7.52 5.16 15.05
C LEU A 97 8.07 6.56 15.31
N LYS A 98 9.26 6.86 14.76
CA LYS A 98 9.91 8.18 14.82
C LYS A 98 9.56 8.99 13.59
N ASP A 99 9.35 10.28 13.78
CA ASP A 99 9.09 11.20 12.67
C ASP A 99 10.22 11.14 11.63
N LYS A 100 9.84 11.18 10.36
CA LYS A 100 10.80 11.26 9.24
C LYS A 100 11.23 12.71 9.10
N VAL A 101 12.53 12.97 9.24
CA VAL A 101 13.08 14.29 8.95
C VAL A 101 13.05 14.51 7.44
N VAL A 102 12.35 15.54 7.00
CA VAL A 102 12.21 15.90 5.59
C VAL A 102 12.90 17.21 5.34
N GLU A 103 13.90 17.22 4.45
CA GLU A 103 14.40 18.45 3.86
C GLU A 103 13.38 18.96 2.85
N LEU A 104 12.77 20.10 3.12
CA LEU A 104 11.88 20.77 2.17
C LEU A 104 12.74 21.30 1.02
N ALA A 105 12.49 20.79 -0.19
CA ALA A 105 13.12 21.34 -1.38
C ALA A 105 12.57 22.77 -1.63
N GLU A 106 13.45 23.75 -1.63
CA GLU A 106 13.11 25.09 -2.08
C GLU A 106 12.88 25.05 -3.60
N ILE A 107 11.66 25.38 -4.03
CA ILE A 107 11.30 25.34 -5.44
C ILE A 107 10.87 26.71 -5.90
N VAL A 108 11.54 27.20 -6.92
CA VAL A 108 11.07 28.34 -7.70
C VAL A 108 10.05 27.80 -8.72
N VAL A 109 8.77 28.02 -8.45
CA VAL A 109 7.71 27.71 -9.42
C VAL A 109 7.74 28.81 -10.46
N GLY A 110 8.23 28.47 -11.65
CA GLY A 110 8.10 29.34 -12.85
C GLY A 110 6.63 29.69 -13.14
N LYS A 111 6.37 30.51 -14.17
CA LYS A 111 4.99 30.89 -14.55
C LYS A 111 4.08 29.67 -14.59
N LYS A 112 2.98 29.67 -13.80
CA LYS A 112 1.98 28.59 -13.74
C LYS A 112 1.33 28.40 -15.12
N ASN A 113 1.96 27.56 -15.94
CA ASN A 113 1.38 27.03 -17.18
C ASN A 113 0.33 25.97 -16.81
N LYS A 114 -0.47 25.52 -17.81
CA LYS A 114 -1.39 24.40 -17.58
C LYS A 114 -0.62 23.16 -17.13
N PRO A 115 -1.14 22.38 -16.15
CA PRO A 115 -0.46 21.19 -15.71
C PRO A 115 -0.33 20.16 -16.84
N HIS A 116 0.85 19.56 -16.97
CA HIS A 116 1.12 18.50 -17.92
C HIS A 116 0.57 17.18 -17.43
N THR A 117 0.09 16.34 -18.35
CA THR A 117 -0.23 14.94 -18.06
C THR A 117 1.05 14.12 -18.15
N LEU A 118 1.52 13.60 -17.02
CA LEU A 118 2.77 12.85 -16.91
C LEU A 118 2.54 11.35 -17.16
N SER A 119 1.41 10.81 -16.71
CA SER A 119 1.06 9.40 -16.89
C SER A 119 -0.46 9.18 -17.00
N GLY A 120 -0.83 7.98 -17.43
CA GLY A 120 -2.19 7.45 -17.31
C GLY A 120 -3.12 7.74 -18.49
N LYS A 121 -2.84 8.69 -19.35
CA LYS A 121 -3.71 8.96 -20.51
C LYS A 121 -3.63 7.81 -21.51
N SER A 122 -4.73 7.09 -21.68
CA SER A 122 -4.89 6.06 -22.71
C SER A 122 -6.24 6.23 -23.39
N TRP A 123 -6.25 6.05 -24.72
CA TRP A 123 -7.47 6.07 -25.51
C TRP A 123 -8.22 4.73 -25.48
N VAL A 124 -7.54 3.66 -25.04
CA VAL A 124 -8.09 2.30 -25.03
C VAL A 124 -8.51 1.96 -23.61
N ARG A 125 -9.81 1.88 -23.40
CA ARG A 125 -10.42 1.33 -22.16
C ARG A 125 -10.78 -0.13 -22.41
N THR A 126 -10.27 -1.04 -21.59
CA THR A 126 -10.38 -2.49 -21.81
C THR A 126 -11.24 -3.22 -20.78
N GLY A 127 -12.02 -2.49 -20.00
CA GLY A 127 -12.82 -3.07 -18.93
C GLY A 127 -12.57 -2.38 -17.60
N THR A 128 -12.72 -3.12 -16.52
CA THR A 128 -12.52 -2.63 -15.16
C THR A 128 -11.58 -3.52 -14.38
N VAL A 129 -10.88 -2.92 -13.43
CA VAL A 129 -10.01 -3.59 -12.45
C VAL A 129 -10.28 -3.01 -11.07
N GLY A 130 -10.05 -3.77 -10.00
CA GLY A 130 -10.36 -3.22 -8.69
C GLY A 130 -10.10 -4.15 -7.52
N PHE A 131 -10.69 -3.78 -6.40
CA PHE A 131 -10.62 -4.46 -5.11
C PHE A 131 -11.93 -5.19 -4.85
N VAL A 132 -11.87 -6.41 -4.34
CA VAL A 132 -13.05 -7.24 -4.06
C VAL A 132 -12.93 -7.88 -2.67
N GLY A 133 -14.02 -7.91 -1.91
CA GLY A 133 -14.10 -8.53 -0.60
C GLY A 133 -13.55 -7.64 0.53
N SER A 134 -13.38 -8.23 1.71
CA SER A 134 -13.03 -7.52 2.95
C SER A 134 -11.54 -7.45 3.26
N HIS A 135 -10.67 -7.52 2.24
CA HIS A 135 -9.23 -7.63 2.42
C HIS A 135 -8.52 -6.28 2.25
N LYS A 136 -8.13 -5.69 3.36
CA LYS A 136 -7.35 -4.43 3.39
C LYS A 136 -5.89 -4.67 3.00
N GLY A 137 -5.36 -3.81 2.12
CA GLY A 137 -3.95 -3.86 1.73
C GLY A 137 -3.54 -5.07 0.89
N ASP A 138 -4.50 -5.85 0.36
CA ASP A 138 -4.20 -7.04 -0.42
C ASP A 138 -3.58 -6.74 -1.78
N VAL A 139 -3.90 -5.59 -2.35
CA VAL A 139 -3.35 -5.16 -3.64
C VAL A 139 -2.97 -3.69 -3.57
N GLU A 140 -1.80 -3.38 -4.10
CA GLU A 140 -1.39 -2.02 -4.44
C GLU A 140 -1.01 -2.02 -5.92
N TRP A 141 -1.57 -1.07 -6.70
CA TRP A 141 -1.47 -1.14 -8.15
C TRP A 141 -1.50 0.23 -8.81
N GLY A 142 -0.67 0.43 -9.86
CA GLY A 142 -0.71 1.66 -10.62
C GLY A 142 0.29 1.80 -11.75
N PRO A 143 0.16 2.89 -12.56
CA PRO A 143 0.99 3.12 -13.72
C PRO A 143 2.43 3.45 -13.39
N ILE A 144 3.33 3.05 -14.30
CA ILE A 144 4.71 3.50 -14.34
C ILE A 144 4.90 4.50 -15.48
N PHE A 145 5.72 5.53 -15.24
CA PHE A 145 6.05 6.55 -16.23
C PHE A 145 7.47 7.08 -16.00
N GLU A 146 7.96 7.83 -16.97
CA GLU A 146 9.27 8.47 -16.91
C GLU A 146 9.14 9.94 -17.33
N ASN A 147 9.70 10.83 -16.55
CA ASN A 147 9.74 12.25 -16.84
C ASN A 147 10.99 12.62 -17.63
N LYS A 148 10.83 13.54 -18.59
CA LYS A 148 12.00 14.14 -19.30
C LYS A 148 12.59 15.33 -18.56
N LYS A 149 11.75 16.05 -17.82
CA LYS A 149 12.06 17.28 -17.07
C LYS A 149 11.60 17.14 -15.62
N ASP A 150 11.95 18.10 -14.78
CA ASP A 150 11.48 18.21 -13.42
C ASP A 150 10.02 18.69 -13.41
N TYR A 151 9.19 18.07 -12.58
CA TYR A 151 7.79 18.45 -12.41
C TYR A 151 7.43 18.53 -10.93
N LEU A 152 6.62 19.52 -10.59
CA LEU A 152 5.89 19.57 -9.33
C LEU A 152 4.62 18.74 -9.48
N LEU A 153 4.48 17.67 -8.72
CA LEU A 153 3.24 16.87 -8.69
C LEU A 153 2.09 17.72 -8.17
N THR A 154 1.03 17.86 -8.96
CA THR A 154 -0.16 18.65 -8.57
C THR A 154 -1.32 17.75 -8.20
N ASP A 155 -1.70 16.86 -9.10
CA ASP A 155 -2.90 16.06 -8.95
C ASP A 155 -2.68 14.62 -9.41
N ILE A 156 -3.34 13.72 -8.72
CA ILE A 156 -3.59 12.36 -9.16
C ILE A 156 -5.09 12.25 -9.41
N MET A 157 -5.46 12.13 -10.68
CA MET A 157 -6.85 11.96 -11.10
C MET A 157 -7.13 10.47 -11.32
N PHE A 158 -8.29 10.02 -10.88
CA PHE A 158 -8.77 8.66 -11.11
C PHE A 158 -10.28 8.66 -11.28
N SER A 159 -10.82 7.61 -11.87
CA SER A 159 -12.26 7.46 -12.05
C SER A 159 -12.75 6.23 -11.31
N ILE A 160 -13.95 6.32 -10.76
CA ILE A 160 -14.65 5.19 -10.16
C ILE A 160 -15.64 4.63 -11.20
N ALA A 161 -15.45 3.38 -11.62
CA ALA A 161 -16.43 2.70 -12.45
C ALA A 161 -17.62 2.24 -11.59
N THR A 162 -17.33 1.59 -10.46
CA THR A 162 -18.37 1.13 -9.51
C THR A 162 -17.78 0.99 -8.11
N CYS A 163 -18.42 1.56 -7.13
CA CYS A 163 -18.20 1.31 -5.70
C CYS A 163 -19.43 0.61 -5.12
N LYS A 164 -19.26 -0.57 -4.53
CA LYS A 164 -20.30 -1.34 -3.86
C LYS A 164 -20.12 -1.39 -2.34
N TYR A 165 -18.98 -0.90 -1.81
CA TYR A 165 -18.82 -0.69 -0.37
C TYR A 165 -19.73 0.47 0.08
N GLU A 166 -20.15 0.47 1.34
CA GLU A 166 -20.80 1.64 1.95
C GLU A 166 -19.87 2.85 1.93
N GLU A 167 -18.63 2.63 2.28
CA GLU A 167 -17.53 3.59 2.22
C GLU A 167 -16.21 2.81 2.12
N CYS A 168 -15.24 3.36 1.43
CA CYS A 168 -13.86 2.85 1.46
C CYS A 168 -12.85 3.99 1.45
N LEU A 169 -11.67 3.72 2.01
CA LEU A 169 -10.54 4.63 2.06
C LEU A 169 -9.44 4.12 1.14
N LEU A 170 -9.08 4.95 0.18
CA LEU A 170 -7.95 4.70 -0.73
C LEU A 170 -6.73 5.47 -0.25
N SER A 171 -5.56 4.83 -0.33
CA SER A 171 -4.25 5.45 -0.18
C SER A 171 -3.56 5.51 -1.54
N PHE A 172 -2.93 6.64 -1.85
CA PHE A 172 -2.11 6.82 -3.03
C PHE A 172 -0.65 6.96 -2.64
N ASN A 173 0.24 6.21 -3.32
CA ASN A 173 1.67 6.27 -3.11
C ASN A 173 2.37 6.72 -4.38
N CYS A 174 3.50 7.40 -4.23
CA CYS A 174 4.38 7.79 -5.32
C CYS A 174 5.79 7.27 -5.06
N TYR A 175 6.26 6.38 -5.94
CA TYR A 175 7.57 5.75 -5.82
C TYR A 175 8.50 6.25 -6.91
N GLU A 176 9.73 6.63 -6.54
CA GLU A 176 10.85 6.63 -7.47
C GLU A 176 11.29 5.17 -7.70
N VAL A 177 11.48 4.78 -8.96
CA VAL A 177 11.84 3.40 -9.33
C VAL A 177 13.26 3.40 -9.88
N LYS A 178 14.20 2.82 -9.12
CA LYS A 178 15.59 2.66 -9.49
C LYS A 178 16.03 1.21 -9.25
N ASP A 179 16.63 0.57 -10.24
CA ASP A 179 17.16 -0.81 -10.14
C ASP A 179 16.15 -1.81 -9.56
N LYS A 180 14.89 -1.70 -9.99
CA LYS A 180 13.73 -2.48 -9.48
C LYS A 180 13.38 -2.23 -8.00
N LYS A 181 14.02 -1.27 -7.34
CA LYS A 181 13.65 -0.80 -6.01
C LYS A 181 12.63 0.32 -6.12
N PHE A 182 11.64 0.30 -5.25
CA PHE A 182 10.54 1.28 -5.16
C PHE A 182 10.70 2.06 -3.87
N VAL A 183 11.14 3.31 -3.99
CA VAL A 183 11.32 4.21 -2.85
C VAL A 183 10.17 5.20 -2.82
N ASN A 184 9.34 5.16 -1.78
CA ASN A 184 8.24 6.12 -1.62
C ASN A 184 8.82 7.51 -1.35
N ILE A 185 8.45 8.48 -2.20
CA ILE A 185 8.94 9.85 -2.15
C ILE A 185 7.97 10.81 -1.46
N LEU A 186 6.83 10.32 -1.01
CA LEU A 186 5.90 11.11 -0.19
C LEU A 186 6.40 11.16 1.26
N ASN A 187 6.06 12.24 1.96
CA ASN A 187 6.31 12.41 3.40
C ASN A 187 5.01 12.53 4.18
N LYS A 188 3.90 12.78 3.48
CA LYS A 188 2.55 12.72 4.04
C LYS A 188 1.67 11.76 3.25
N PRO A 189 0.73 11.06 3.89
CA PRO A 189 -0.17 10.17 3.19
C PRO A 189 -1.14 10.96 2.31
N ILE A 190 -1.53 10.38 1.19
CA ILE A 190 -2.58 10.91 0.33
C ILE A 190 -3.75 9.95 0.41
N TYR A 191 -4.81 10.34 1.10
CA TYR A 191 -6.01 9.53 1.28
C TYR A 191 -7.21 10.10 0.53
N LYS A 192 -8.12 9.21 0.11
CA LYS A 192 -9.43 9.58 -0.45
C LYS A 192 -10.50 8.61 -0.01
N ARG A 193 -11.54 9.14 0.64
CA ARG A 193 -12.78 8.40 0.87
C ARG A 193 -13.60 8.35 -0.41
N VAL A 194 -14.18 7.18 -0.67
CA VAL A 194 -15.02 6.88 -1.83
C VAL A 194 -16.27 6.15 -1.36
N THR A 195 -17.40 6.54 -1.91
CA THR A 195 -18.71 5.95 -1.63
C THR A 195 -19.43 5.60 -2.93
N PRO A 196 -20.57 4.90 -2.92
CA PRO A 196 -21.38 4.65 -4.12
C PRO A 196 -21.81 5.92 -4.86
N THR A 197 -21.87 7.07 -4.19
CA THR A 197 -22.21 8.35 -4.83
C THR A 197 -21.14 8.83 -5.81
N ASP A 198 -19.93 8.25 -5.77
CA ASP A 198 -18.82 8.58 -6.65
C ASP A 198 -18.77 7.73 -7.94
N ASN A 199 -19.73 6.81 -8.10
CA ASN A 199 -19.82 5.99 -9.32
C ASN A 199 -19.94 6.86 -10.58
N GLY A 200 -19.11 6.53 -11.57
CA GLY A 200 -19.05 7.26 -12.84
C GLY A 200 -18.31 8.58 -12.78
N LYS A 201 -17.83 9.03 -11.61
CA LYS A 201 -17.15 10.32 -11.46
C LYS A 201 -15.64 10.22 -11.65
N GLU A 202 -15.07 11.33 -12.06
CA GLU A 202 -13.63 11.61 -11.96
C GLU A 202 -13.35 12.30 -10.64
N LEU A 203 -12.39 11.76 -9.89
CA LEU A 203 -11.96 12.25 -8.59
C LEU A 203 -10.50 12.69 -8.66
N TYR A 204 -10.14 13.60 -7.77
CA TYR A 204 -8.81 14.17 -7.68
C TYR A 204 -8.29 14.08 -6.26
N VAL A 205 -7.01 13.82 -6.14
CA VAL A 205 -6.24 13.98 -4.90
C VAL A 205 -4.96 14.72 -5.20
N SER A 206 -4.52 15.54 -4.26
CA SER A 206 -3.28 16.30 -4.36
C SER A 206 -2.43 16.05 -3.12
N PRO A 207 -1.10 16.00 -3.23
CA PRO A 207 -0.25 15.98 -2.04
C PRO A 207 -0.44 17.29 -1.25
N GLU A 208 -0.44 17.18 0.08
CA GLU A 208 -0.48 18.36 0.97
C GLU A 208 0.87 19.08 1.02
N GLU A 209 1.91 18.43 0.55
CA GLU A 209 3.29 18.93 0.53
C GLU A 209 3.82 19.04 -0.89
N THR A 210 4.93 19.73 -1.02
CA THR A 210 5.64 19.87 -2.30
C THR A 210 6.33 18.56 -2.67
N VAL A 211 5.90 17.92 -3.76
CA VAL A 211 6.49 16.68 -4.28
C VAL A 211 7.11 16.94 -5.66
N VAL A 212 8.44 16.83 -5.75
CA VAL A 212 9.17 17.02 -7.00
C VAL A 212 9.49 15.71 -7.66
N LEU A 213 9.04 15.57 -8.90
CA LEU A 213 9.37 14.46 -9.79
C LEU A 213 10.52 14.87 -10.69
N LYS A 214 11.74 14.48 -10.34
CA LYS A 214 12.96 14.80 -11.11
C LYS A 214 12.93 14.22 -12.51
N GLY A 215 13.51 14.94 -13.48
CA GLY A 215 13.64 14.50 -14.86
C GLY A 215 14.58 13.30 -15.01
N LYS A 216 14.41 12.55 -16.10
CA LYS A 216 15.17 11.33 -16.44
C LYS A 216 15.08 10.23 -15.38
N LYS A 217 14.02 10.25 -14.57
CA LYS A 217 13.73 9.23 -13.57
C LYS A 217 12.39 8.55 -13.85
N LYS A 218 12.27 7.33 -13.36
CA LYS A 218 11.02 6.53 -13.44
C LYS A 218 10.25 6.63 -12.14
N TYR A 219 8.95 6.77 -12.27
CA TYR A 219 8.02 6.85 -11.16
C TYR A 219 6.89 5.84 -11.32
N CYS A 220 6.37 5.39 -10.20
CA CYS A 220 5.16 4.57 -10.13
C CYS A 220 4.20 5.21 -9.15
N VAL A 221 3.00 5.58 -9.61
CA VAL A 221 1.92 6.05 -8.73
C VAL A 221 0.93 4.93 -8.57
N THR A 222 0.63 4.54 -7.34
CA THR A 222 -0.23 3.41 -7.03
C THR A 222 -1.41 3.80 -6.17
N VAL A 223 -2.46 2.97 -6.22
CA VAL A 223 -3.62 3.02 -5.33
C VAL A 223 -3.71 1.72 -4.54
N CYS A 224 -4.07 1.84 -3.26
CA CYS A 224 -4.31 0.73 -2.34
C CYS A 224 -5.60 0.98 -1.56
N LEU A 225 -6.39 -0.07 -1.31
CA LEU A 225 -7.54 -0.03 -0.43
C LEU A 225 -7.07 -0.27 1.01
N VAL A 226 -7.12 0.74 1.87
CA VAL A 226 -6.59 0.67 3.24
C VAL A 226 -7.66 0.51 4.30
N ASP A 227 -8.89 0.94 4.02
CA ASP A 227 -10.04 0.74 4.90
C ASP A 227 -11.35 0.66 4.13
N MET A 228 -12.37 -0.01 4.70
CA MET A 228 -13.69 -0.15 4.09
C MET A 228 -14.76 -0.45 5.12
N LYS A 229 -15.99 -0.06 4.79
CA LYS A 229 -17.20 -0.45 5.48
C LYS A 229 -18.04 -1.39 4.60
N GLY A 230 -18.47 -2.51 5.18
CA GLY A 230 -19.27 -3.52 4.50
C GLY A 230 -18.44 -4.43 3.58
N ASP A 231 -19.10 -5.44 3.05
CA ASP A 231 -18.55 -6.28 1.97
C ASP A 231 -18.96 -5.73 0.62
N GLY A 232 -18.03 -5.71 -0.32
CA GLY A 232 -18.31 -5.15 -1.62
C GLY A 232 -17.18 -5.27 -2.60
N ALA A 233 -17.14 -4.32 -3.52
CA ALA A 233 -16.07 -4.19 -4.51
C ALA A 233 -15.94 -2.72 -4.94
N LEU A 234 -14.74 -2.35 -5.30
CA LEU A 234 -14.44 -1.07 -5.92
C LEU A 234 -13.74 -1.31 -7.25
N TYR A 235 -14.28 -0.79 -8.33
CA TYR A 235 -13.73 -0.95 -9.68
C TYR A 235 -13.34 0.40 -10.27
N PHE A 236 -12.18 0.41 -10.92
CA PHE A 236 -11.66 1.50 -11.73
C PHE A 236 -11.77 1.11 -13.20
N PRO A 237 -11.99 2.06 -14.14
CA PRO A 237 -11.72 1.81 -15.54
C PRO A 237 -10.27 1.37 -15.73
N ALA A 238 -10.03 0.39 -16.59
CA ALA A 238 -8.71 -0.13 -16.90
C ALA A 238 -8.20 0.37 -18.25
N ASN A 239 -6.88 0.42 -18.39
CA ASN A 239 -6.19 0.64 -19.66
C ASN A 239 -5.07 -0.39 -19.87
N ILE A 240 -4.56 -0.50 -21.13
CA ILE A 240 -3.55 -1.51 -21.51
C ILE A 240 -2.10 -1.03 -21.23
N LYS A 241 -1.89 -0.01 -20.44
CA LYS A 241 -0.53 0.46 -20.14
C LYS A 241 0.15 -0.43 -19.13
N SER A 242 1.48 -0.48 -19.21
CA SER A 242 2.30 -1.14 -18.20
C SER A 242 2.10 -0.51 -16.85
N SER A 243 1.99 -1.36 -15.86
CA SER A 243 1.86 -1.00 -14.45
C SER A 243 2.75 -1.87 -13.58
N TYR A 244 2.86 -1.49 -12.32
CA TYR A 244 3.35 -2.37 -11.28
C TYR A 244 2.26 -2.61 -10.25
N ALA A 245 2.22 -3.84 -9.75
CA ALA A 245 1.36 -4.22 -8.64
C ALA A 245 2.10 -5.17 -7.69
N ARG A 246 1.65 -5.20 -6.45
CA ARG A 246 2.03 -6.21 -5.47
C ARG A 246 0.79 -6.74 -4.75
N ASN A 247 0.85 -8.02 -4.38
CA ASN A 247 -0.12 -8.62 -3.50
C ASN A 247 0.41 -8.50 -2.07
N LYS A 248 -0.45 -8.04 -1.17
CA LYS A 248 -0.09 -7.64 0.19
C LYS A 248 0.87 -6.43 0.23
N VAL A 249 0.76 -5.66 1.28
CA VAL A 249 1.47 -4.38 1.45
C VAL A 249 2.99 -4.51 1.47
N LYS A 250 3.52 -5.70 1.78
CA LYS A 250 4.94 -6.01 1.79
C LYS A 250 5.40 -6.87 0.60
N GLY A 251 4.46 -7.29 -0.24
CA GLY A 251 4.76 -8.13 -1.40
C GLY A 251 5.70 -7.44 -2.39
N LYS A 252 6.41 -8.25 -3.17
CA LYS A 252 7.30 -7.78 -4.22
C LYS A 252 6.50 -7.14 -5.37
N MET A 253 6.94 -5.97 -5.83
CA MET A 253 6.37 -5.30 -6.99
C MET A 253 6.62 -6.11 -8.27
N LYS A 254 5.56 -6.42 -9.00
CA LYS A 254 5.60 -7.16 -10.27
C LYS A 254 5.01 -6.30 -11.39
N LYS A 255 5.63 -6.34 -12.56
CA LYS A 255 5.12 -5.67 -13.75
C LYS A 255 3.89 -6.41 -14.29
N LEU A 256 2.83 -5.68 -14.60
CA LEU A 256 1.59 -6.19 -15.19
C LEU A 256 1.27 -5.46 -16.50
N PRO A 257 0.55 -6.12 -17.46
CA PRO A 257 0.16 -5.54 -18.76
C PRO A 257 -1.10 -4.73 -18.63
N GLY A 258 -1.53 -4.13 -17.73
CA GLY A 258 -2.75 -3.34 -17.56
C GLY A 258 -2.74 -2.61 -16.23
N CYS A 259 -3.49 -1.54 -16.12
CA CYS A 259 -3.53 -0.78 -14.89
C CYS A 259 -4.88 -0.08 -14.68
N PRO A 260 -5.23 0.26 -13.42
CA PRO A 260 -6.31 1.20 -13.16
C PRO A 260 -6.00 2.53 -13.86
N MET A 261 -7.04 3.20 -14.34
CA MET A 261 -6.90 4.50 -14.99
C MET A 261 -6.61 5.57 -13.94
N ILE A 262 -5.33 5.78 -13.68
CA ILE A 262 -4.78 6.83 -12.81
C ILE A 262 -3.99 7.79 -13.70
N ILE A 263 -4.33 9.05 -13.65
CA ILE A 263 -3.70 10.12 -14.44
C ILE A 263 -2.93 11.02 -13.48
N VAL A 264 -1.63 11.13 -13.70
CA VAL A 264 -0.73 11.96 -12.90
C VAL A 264 -0.51 13.28 -13.63
N LYS A 265 -0.66 14.39 -12.93
CA LYS A 265 -0.46 15.76 -13.46
C LYS A 265 0.61 16.50 -12.68
N GLY A 266 1.28 17.42 -13.34
CA GLY A 266 2.30 18.26 -12.71
C GLY A 266 2.63 19.50 -13.52
N TYR A 267 3.12 20.55 -12.82
CA TYR A 267 3.71 21.73 -13.46
C TYR A 267 5.19 21.48 -13.71
N GLU A 268 5.68 21.88 -14.89
CA GLU A 268 7.12 21.90 -15.17
C GLU A 268 7.80 22.89 -14.23
N VAL A 269 8.94 22.51 -13.68
CA VAL A 269 9.80 23.32 -12.82
C VAL A 269 11.04 23.70 -13.63
N GLU A 270 11.44 24.98 -13.59
CA GLU A 270 12.65 25.50 -14.23
C GLU A 270 13.89 25.31 -13.36
#